data_a61254b82d31b319d5ac656d0e609005
#
_entry.id   a61254b82d31b319d5ac656d0e609005
#
_cell.length_a   1.000
_cell.length_b   1.000
_cell.length_c   1.000
_cell.angle_alpha   90.00
_cell.angle_beta   90.00
_cell.angle_gamma   90.00
#
_symmetry.space_group_name_H-M   'P 1'
#
loop_
_entity.id
_entity.type
_entity.pdbx_description
1 polymer ?
#
loop_
_entity_poly.entity_id
_entity_poly.type
_entity_poly.pdbx_seq_one_letter_code
_entity_poly.pdbx_strand_id
1 'polypeptide(L)'
;MGLFNFRKTVDQDIEVQSSIKDRTPGFEYLKENEIYFDSACQSLRPQPVINSLINYYQKHNSCGERVKYQWGKITDQKVEATRDHLLKFLKLKKKDYFVSFTLNTTYGINLLLSQFDPKKAGIKTIITSDIEHNSVFLSTMQLSNRTKIERIVLSRDQDGSLPLSEVPDNSLVVVNVMSNVDGRILQNLRDLVEYVHQKQGIIILDAAQTMAHHSYLLEQTEADAICFSGHKVYAPSLGVMIVHRGLVEYLNPTFLGGGMVDDVDKNTYLPSFEHQDKIHTLFEPGLQSWGEIIALDESLTWLEQLPQSTKDNLKGCSEKLFEFLSSHPKIHCLNHHASTVFTFYIDHIDSHLLAEALSDQGIMVRSGYFCVHYYLDHKLKLPPLIRVSLGYQNTESEIDRLIKILKKF
;
A
#
# COMPACT_ATOMS: atom_id res chain seq x y z
N MET A 1 19.76 24.86 -18.17
CA MET A 1 18.69 25.87 -18.31
C MET A 1 18.47 26.51 -16.94
N GLY A 2 18.60 27.85 -16.79
CA GLY A 2 18.46 28.44 -15.44
C GLY A 2 17.03 28.40 -14.92
N LEU A 3 16.85 28.29 -13.60
CA LEU A 3 15.55 28.16 -12.89
C LEU A 3 14.51 29.21 -13.37
N PHE A 4 14.96 30.40 -13.69
CA PHE A 4 14.12 31.51 -14.14
C PHE A 4 13.55 31.32 -15.56
N ASN A 5 14.32 30.73 -16.49
CA ASN A 5 13.83 30.39 -17.82
C ASN A 5 12.92 29.17 -17.81
N PHE A 6 13.17 28.22 -16.90
CA PHE A 6 12.35 27.02 -16.71
C PHE A 6 10.93 27.38 -16.22
N ARG A 7 10.82 28.23 -15.17
CA ARG A 7 9.51 28.72 -14.68
C ARG A 7 8.74 29.49 -15.75
N LYS A 8 9.40 30.37 -16.54
CA LYS A 8 8.75 31.09 -17.64
C LYS A 8 8.17 30.15 -18.73
N THR A 9 8.76 28.99 -18.94
CA THR A 9 8.23 28.00 -19.92
C THR A 9 6.93 27.37 -19.43
N VAL A 10 6.76 27.21 -18.12
CA VAL A 10 5.57 26.63 -17.49
C VAL A 10 4.48 27.70 -17.29
N ASP A 11 4.84 28.95 -17.03
CA ASP A 11 3.92 30.05 -16.65
C ASP A 11 3.10 30.68 -17.80
N GLN A 12 3.22 30.20 -19.06
CA GLN A 12 2.35 30.69 -20.14
C GLN A 12 0.93 30.15 -19.95
N ASP A 13 0.00 31.10 -19.78
CA ASP A 13 -1.43 30.93 -19.49
C ASP A 13 -2.07 29.66 -20.08
N ILE A 14 -2.45 28.77 -19.20
CA ILE A 14 -3.22 27.58 -19.54
C ILE A 14 -4.60 27.73 -18.89
N GLU A 15 -5.49 28.49 -19.54
CA GLU A 15 -6.91 28.38 -19.27
C GLU A 15 -7.42 27.01 -19.73
N VAL A 16 -7.54 26.08 -18.80
CA VAL A 16 -8.34 24.86 -18.98
C VAL A 16 -9.34 24.85 -17.83
N GLN A 17 -10.59 25.10 -18.13
CA GLN A 17 -11.68 24.85 -17.21
C GLN A 17 -11.78 23.35 -16.98
N SER A 18 -11.20 22.85 -15.88
CA SER A 18 -11.57 21.54 -15.38
C SER A 18 -12.92 21.69 -14.68
N SER A 19 -13.95 21.02 -15.16
CA SER A 19 -15.23 21.07 -14.51
C SER A 19 -15.18 20.18 -13.26
N ILE A 20 -15.36 20.75 -12.05
CA ILE A 20 -15.56 20.02 -10.78
C ILE A 20 -16.65 18.94 -10.94
N LYS A 21 -17.59 19.15 -11.86
CA LYS A 21 -18.73 18.27 -12.13
C LYS A 21 -18.33 16.85 -12.61
N ASP A 22 -17.12 16.67 -13.12
CA ASP A 22 -16.66 15.39 -13.68
C ASP A 22 -15.89 14.54 -12.67
N ARG A 23 -15.61 15.07 -11.47
CA ARG A 23 -14.92 14.32 -10.40
C ARG A 23 -15.86 13.31 -9.75
N THR A 24 -15.29 12.19 -9.34
CA THR A 24 -16.00 11.20 -8.52
C THR A 24 -16.54 11.84 -7.24
N PRO A 25 -17.80 11.58 -6.86
CA PRO A 25 -18.39 12.11 -5.63
C PRO A 25 -17.56 11.76 -4.38
N GLY A 26 -17.48 12.71 -3.45
CA GLY A 26 -16.71 12.58 -2.21
C GLY A 26 -15.42 13.41 -2.16
N PHE A 27 -15.04 14.07 -3.26
CA PHE A 27 -13.84 14.91 -3.35
C PHE A 27 -14.17 16.39 -3.65
N GLU A 28 -15.35 16.86 -3.29
CA GLU A 28 -15.85 18.21 -3.53
C GLU A 28 -15.03 19.30 -2.82
N TYR A 29 -14.21 18.93 -1.84
CA TYR A 29 -13.32 19.83 -1.11
C TYR A 29 -12.07 20.24 -1.92
N LEU A 30 -11.74 19.54 -3.01
CA LEU A 30 -10.66 19.94 -3.93
C LEU A 30 -11.11 21.16 -4.75
N LYS A 31 -10.24 22.18 -4.85
CA LYS A 31 -10.47 23.32 -5.73
C LYS A 31 -10.29 22.94 -7.21
N GLU A 32 -10.88 23.73 -8.09
CA GLU A 32 -10.80 23.50 -9.55
C GLU A 32 -9.37 23.45 -10.10
N ASN A 33 -8.48 24.27 -9.55
CA ASN A 33 -7.10 24.35 -9.97
C ASN A 33 -6.17 23.35 -9.25
N GLU A 34 -6.67 22.60 -8.29
CA GLU A 34 -5.91 21.59 -7.55
C GLU A 34 -6.04 20.21 -8.21
N ILE A 35 -4.93 19.68 -8.71
CA ILE A 35 -4.83 18.35 -9.32
C ILE A 35 -3.89 17.49 -8.48
N TYR A 36 -4.42 16.42 -7.91
CA TYR A 36 -3.66 15.54 -7.02
C TYR A 36 -3.26 14.25 -7.71
N PHE A 37 -1.99 14.09 -8.00
CA PHE A 37 -1.39 12.92 -8.66
C PHE A 37 -0.33 12.21 -7.78
N ASP A 38 -0.53 12.16 -6.45
CA ASP A 38 0.36 11.43 -5.55
C ASP A 38 -0.37 10.34 -4.72
N SER A 39 -1.39 9.70 -5.31
CA SER A 39 -2.20 8.65 -4.65
C SER A 39 -1.38 7.44 -4.20
N ALA A 40 -0.28 7.09 -4.88
CA ALA A 40 0.62 6.01 -4.48
C ALA A 40 1.42 6.32 -3.18
N CYS A 41 1.53 7.59 -2.79
CA CYS A 41 2.04 7.99 -1.49
C CYS A 41 0.94 8.00 -0.44
N GLN A 42 -0.13 8.72 -0.74
CA GLN A 42 -1.28 8.89 0.14
C GLN A 42 -2.51 9.20 -0.70
N SER A 43 -3.51 8.31 -0.74
CA SER A 43 -4.78 8.60 -1.40
C SER A 43 -5.56 9.69 -0.64
N LEU A 44 -6.32 10.49 -1.35
CA LEU A 44 -7.28 11.40 -0.74
C LEU A 44 -8.41 10.61 -0.07
N ARG A 45 -9.08 11.20 0.93
CA ARG A 45 -10.20 10.55 1.62
C ARG A 45 -11.52 11.07 1.08
N PRO A 46 -12.42 10.21 0.60
CA PRO A 46 -13.74 10.67 0.22
C PRO A 46 -14.53 11.14 1.44
N GLN A 47 -15.45 12.07 1.24
CA GLN A 47 -16.21 12.72 2.32
C GLN A 47 -16.90 11.72 3.27
N PRO A 48 -17.48 10.59 2.82
CA PRO A 48 -18.04 9.58 3.72
C PRO A 48 -17.03 9.06 4.75
N VAL A 49 -15.78 8.80 4.34
CA VAL A 49 -14.70 8.34 5.23
C VAL A 49 -14.35 9.42 6.27
N ILE A 50 -14.25 10.68 5.84
CA ILE A 50 -14.00 11.81 6.74
C ILE A 50 -15.15 11.92 7.76
N ASN A 51 -16.39 11.82 7.29
CA ASN A 51 -17.57 11.88 8.15
C ASN A 51 -17.64 10.72 9.15
N SER A 52 -17.20 9.51 8.77
CA SER A 52 -17.13 8.36 9.67
C SER A 52 -16.19 8.63 10.85
N LEU A 53 -15.01 9.22 10.58
CA LEU A 53 -14.04 9.61 11.61
C LEU A 53 -14.59 10.70 12.54
N ILE A 54 -15.23 11.74 11.98
CA ILE A 54 -15.89 12.80 12.75
C ILE A 54 -17.00 12.20 13.64
N ASN A 55 -17.84 11.32 13.09
CA ASN A 55 -18.89 10.65 13.83
C ASN A 55 -18.37 9.82 15.02
N TYR A 56 -17.25 9.12 14.84
CA TYR A 56 -16.61 8.41 15.96
C TYR A 56 -16.26 9.38 17.08
N TYR A 57 -15.51 10.44 16.80
CA TYR A 57 -15.07 11.39 17.82
C TYR A 57 -16.21 12.15 18.49
N GLN A 58 -17.28 12.44 17.78
CA GLN A 58 -18.40 13.22 18.33
C GLN A 58 -19.44 12.38 19.08
N LYS A 59 -19.65 11.11 18.68
CA LYS A 59 -20.81 10.33 19.15
C LYS A 59 -20.45 9.15 20.07
N HIS A 60 -19.26 8.56 19.92
CA HIS A 60 -18.88 7.37 20.70
C HIS A 60 -17.36 7.20 20.81
N ASN A 61 -16.67 8.33 21.05
CA ASN A 61 -15.23 8.33 21.32
C ASN A 61 -14.93 7.57 22.62
N SER A 62 -14.57 6.31 22.49
CA SER A 62 -14.29 5.43 23.64
C SER A 62 -13.28 4.35 23.29
N CYS A 63 -12.60 3.84 24.32
CA CYS A 63 -11.89 2.56 24.17
C CYS A 63 -12.84 1.44 23.77
N GLY A 64 -12.33 0.50 22.99
CA GLY A 64 -12.91 -0.82 22.80
C GLY A 64 -12.44 -1.83 23.86
N GLU A 65 -12.86 -3.09 23.67
CA GLU A 65 -12.47 -4.34 24.35
C GLU A 65 -12.78 -4.38 25.85
N ARG A 66 -12.28 -3.71 26.75
CA ARG A 66 -12.43 -3.94 28.19
C ARG A 66 -13.50 -3.09 28.89
N VAL A 67 -14.19 -2.23 28.15
CA VAL A 67 -15.16 -1.32 28.73
C VAL A 67 -16.57 -1.89 28.74
N LYS A 68 -17.39 -1.52 29.75
CA LYS A 68 -18.73 -2.08 29.93
C LYS A 68 -19.85 -1.07 29.56
N TYR A 69 -19.51 0.19 29.33
CA TYR A 69 -20.48 1.20 28.94
C TYR A 69 -20.81 1.14 27.43
N GLN A 70 -21.94 1.73 27.06
CA GLN A 70 -22.55 1.59 25.72
C GLN A 70 -21.61 2.00 24.58
N TRP A 71 -20.87 3.09 24.71
CA TRP A 71 -19.97 3.57 23.65
C TRP A 71 -18.86 2.56 23.34
N GLY A 72 -18.27 1.96 24.39
CA GLY A 72 -17.27 0.92 24.19
C GLY A 72 -17.81 -0.31 23.47
N LYS A 73 -19.03 -0.74 23.80
CA LYS A 73 -19.68 -1.84 23.08
C LYS A 73 -19.92 -1.52 21.59
N ILE A 74 -20.28 -0.28 21.28
CA ILE A 74 -20.43 0.19 19.89
C ILE A 74 -19.07 0.16 19.18
N THR A 75 -18.01 0.63 19.84
CA THR A 75 -16.64 0.60 19.29
C THR A 75 -16.21 -0.84 18.99
N ASP A 76 -16.37 -1.76 19.95
CA ASP A 76 -16.05 -3.18 19.76
C ASP A 76 -16.77 -3.79 18.57
N GLN A 77 -18.10 -3.60 18.50
CA GLN A 77 -18.91 -4.11 17.40
C GLN A 77 -18.45 -3.60 16.04
N LYS A 78 -18.11 -2.31 15.94
CA LYS A 78 -17.64 -1.72 14.69
C LYS A 78 -16.25 -2.20 14.29
N VAL A 79 -15.34 -2.34 15.25
CA VAL A 79 -13.98 -2.83 14.99
C VAL A 79 -14.00 -4.30 14.53
N GLU A 80 -14.80 -5.14 15.19
CA GLU A 80 -14.98 -6.53 14.76
C GLU A 80 -15.67 -6.61 13.38
N ALA A 81 -16.66 -5.76 13.12
CA ALA A 81 -17.27 -5.68 11.79
C ALA A 81 -16.24 -5.30 10.72
N THR A 82 -15.31 -4.37 11.01
CA THR A 82 -14.22 -4.00 10.09
C THR A 82 -13.29 -5.20 9.81
N ARG A 83 -12.94 -6.01 10.84
CA ARG A 83 -12.14 -7.23 10.65
C ARG A 83 -12.86 -8.22 9.74
N ASP A 84 -14.14 -8.45 10.01
CA ASP A 84 -14.96 -9.37 9.22
C ASP A 84 -15.17 -8.86 7.79
N HIS A 85 -15.35 -7.55 7.60
CA HIS A 85 -15.48 -6.93 6.28
C HIS A 85 -14.19 -7.09 5.46
N LEU A 86 -13.02 -6.87 6.04
CA LEU A 86 -11.73 -7.08 5.36
C LEU A 86 -11.57 -8.51 4.85
N LEU A 87 -11.89 -9.50 5.68
CA LEU A 87 -11.83 -10.91 5.27
C LEU A 87 -12.84 -11.21 4.15
N LYS A 88 -14.06 -10.68 4.25
CA LYS A 88 -15.08 -10.81 3.21
C LYS A 88 -14.66 -10.12 1.92
N PHE A 89 -14.11 -8.93 2.00
CA PHE A 89 -13.64 -8.12 0.85
C PHE A 89 -12.58 -8.87 0.02
N LEU A 90 -11.71 -9.64 0.67
CA LEU A 90 -10.71 -10.49 0.03
C LEU A 90 -11.15 -11.95 -0.12
N LYS A 91 -12.40 -12.28 0.22
CA LYS A 91 -12.95 -13.66 0.17
C LYS A 91 -12.11 -14.68 0.95
N LEU A 92 -11.51 -14.24 2.08
CA LEU A 92 -10.72 -15.07 2.99
C LEU A 92 -11.61 -15.61 4.12
N LYS A 93 -11.29 -16.81 4.61
CA LYS A 93 -12.11 -17.47 5.62
C LYS A 93 -11.63 -17.12 7.04
N LYS A 94 -12.52 -16.64 7.91
CA LYS A 94 -12.22 -16.29 9.31
C LYS A 94 -11.66 -17.45 10.14
N LYS A 95 -11.95 -18.69 9.78
CA LYS A 95 -11.37 -19.88 10.45
C LYS A 95 -9.88 -20.05 10.16
N ASP A 96 -9.41 -19.56 8.98
CA ASP A 96 -8.04 -19.71 8.51
C ASP A 96 -7.21 -18.44 8.73
N TYR A 97 -7.86 -17.26 8.77
CA TYR A 97 -7.21 -15.96 8.87
C TYR A 97 -7.74 -15.13 10.02
N PHE A 98 -6.93 -14.20 10.47
CA PHE A 98 -7.33 -13.10 11.35
C PHE A 98 -6.75 -11.79 10.87
N VAL A 99 -7.33 -10.68 11.33
CA VAL A 99 -6.91 -9.33 10.98
C VAL A 99 -6.35 -8.65 12.22
N SER A 100 -5.20 -7.98 12.07
CA SER A 100 -4.64 -7.10 13.10
C SER A 100 -4.32 -5.72 12.51
N PHE A 101 -4.41 -4.70 13.35
CA PHE A 101 -4.13 -3.33 12.98
C PHE A 101 -2.78 -2.87 13.53
N THR A 102 -2.11 -2.02 12.77
CA THR A 102 -0.79 -1.46 13.09
C THR A 102 -0.71 -0.01 12.61
N LEU A 103 0.47 0.63 12.72
CA LEU A 103 0.63 2.01 12.27
C LEU A 103 0.60 2.16 10.73
N ASN A 104 1.18 1.23 10.00
CA ASN A 104 1.26 1.20 8.54
C ASN A 104 1.87 -0.12 8.06
N THR A 105 1.95 -0.34 6.74
CA THR A 105 2.56 -1.53 6.12
C THR A 105 4.00 -1.76 6.61
N THR A 106 4.82 -0.70 6.64
CA THR A 106 6.22 -0.80 7.08
C THR A 106 6.32 -1.34 8.51
N TYR A 107 5.48 -0.81 9.41
CA TYR A 107 5.43 -1.29 10.79
C TYR A 107 4.97 -2.75 10.85
N GLY A 108 3.90 -3.10 10.14
CA GLY A 108 3.36 -4.46 10.12
C GLY A 108 4.37 -5.50 9.63
N ILE A 109 5.03 -5.24 8.49
CA ILE A 109 6.06 -6.14 7.95
C ILE A 109 7.24 -6.27 8.92
N ASN A 110 7.74 -5.16 9.49
CA ASN A 110 8.83 -5.22 10.46
C ASN A 110 8.42 -5.94 11.74
N LEU A 111 7.22 -5.71 12.26
CA LEU A 111 6.72 -6.38 13.45
C LEU A 111 6.63 -7.90 13.21
N LEU A 112 6.05 -8.31 12.08
CA LEU A 112 5.95 -9.72 11.71
C LEU A 112 7.34 -10.37 11.60
N LEU A 113 8.23 -9.79 10.81
CA LEU A 113 9.57 -10.34 10.57
C LEU A 113 10.46 -10.30 11.81
N SER A 114 10.30 -9.31 12.70
CA SER A 114 11.08 -9.23 13.94
C SER A 114 10.72 -10.35 14.94
N GLN A 115 9.45 -10.78 14.93
CA GLN A 115 8.93 -11.85 15.79
C GLN A 115 9.04 -13.24 15.15
N PHE A 116 9.30 -13.31 13.84
CA PHE A 116 9.39 -14.57 13.11
C PHE A 116 10.66 -15.36 13.48
N ASP A 117 10.47 -16.64 13.79
CA ASP A 117 11.53 -17.62 14.06
C ASP A 117 11.72 -18.54 12.84
N PRO A 118 12.65 -18.23 11.93
CA PRO A 118 12.85 -19.04 10.73
C PRO A 118 13.34 -20.44 11.04
N LYS A 119 14.04 -20.68 12.17
CA LYS A 119 14.51 -22.01 12.55
C LYS A 119 13.36 -22.91 12.93
N LYS A 120 12.40 -22.39 13.73
CA LYS A 120 11.19 -23.08 14.12
C LYS A 120 10.32 -23.41 12.90
N ALA A 121 10.29 -22.51 11.92
CA ALA A 121 9.59 -22.70 10.66
C ALA A 121 10.35 -23.56 9.62
N GLY A 122 11.57 -24.00 9.91
CA GLY A 122 12.37 -24.79 8.98
C GLY A 122 12.92 -23.99 7.79
N ILE A 123 12.87 -22.66 7.82
CA ILE A 123 13.30 -21.79 6.73
C ILE A 123 14.81 -21.78 6.58
N LYS A 124 15.29 -21.95 5.33
CA LYS A 124 16.70 -22.00 4.96
C LYS A 124 17.15 -20.80 4.12
N THR A 125 16.23 -20.15 3.42
CA THR A 125 16.52 -19.05 2.51
C THR A 125 15.45 -17.96 2.64
N ILE A 126 15.86 -16.69 2.52
CA ILE A 126 14.94 -15.54 2.46
C ILE A 126 14.97 -15.03 1.01
N ILE A 127 13.82 -14.95 0.39
CA ILE A 127 13.64 -14.47 -0.99
C ILE A 127 12.90 -13.14 -0.98
N THR A 128 13.39 -12.18 -1.76
CA THR A 128 12.72 -10.94 -2.06
C THR A 128 13.01 -10.52 -3.51
N SER A 129 12.33 -9.51 -4.03
CA SER A 129 12.64 -9.02 -5.38
C SER A 129 13.41 -7.70 -5.36
N ASP A 130 13.98 -7.35 -6.51
CA ASP A 130 14.81 -6.14 -6.68
C ASP A 130 13.99 -4.83 -6.68
N ILE A 131 12.71 -4.88 -7.03
CA ILE A 131 11.81 -3.72 -7.13
C ILE A 131 11.02 -3.46 -5.84
N GLU A 132 11.46 -4.02 -4.72
CA GLU A 132 10.75 -3.88 -3.46
C GLU A 132 10.87 -2.50 -2.85
N HIS A 133 9.77 -2.03 -2.25
CA HIS A 133 9.80 -0.89 -1.36
C HIS A 133 10.74 -1.15 -0.17
N ASN A 134 11.37 -0.11 0.36
CA ASN A 134 12.30 -0.22 1.51
C ASN A 134 11.71 -0.95 2.72
N SER A 135 10.38 -0.94 2.92
CA SER A 135 9.70 -1.70 3.97
C SER A 135 9.95 -3.20 3.89
N VAL A 136 10.03 -3.75 2.68
CA VAL A 136 10.33 -5.16 2.41
C VAL A 136 11.85 -5.36 2.28
N PHE A 137 12.50 -4.52 1.49
CA PHE A 137 13.91 -4.69 1.15
C PHE A 137 14.82 -4.63 2.38
N LEU A 138 14.59 -3.65 3.27
CA LEU A 138 15.42 -3.48 4.48
C LEU A 138 15.03 -4.47 5.58
N SER A 139 13.75 -4.77 5.76
CA SER A 139 13.32 -5.72 6.80
C SER A 139 13.78 -7.15 6.53
N THR A 140 13.78 -7.59 5.26
CA THR A 140 14.34 -8.89 4.86
C THR A 140 15.85 -8.92 5.01
N MET A 141 16.56 -7.83 4.71
CA MET A 141 17.99 -7.68 4.96
C MET A 141 18.31 -7.77 6.45
N GLN A 142 17.53 -7.08 7.29
CA GLN A 142 17.69 -7.13 8.75
C GLN A 142 17.45 -8.54 9.31
N LEU A 143 16.41 -9.24 8.81
CA LEU A 143 16.14 -10.64 9.20
C LEU A 143 17.33 -11.54 8.86
N SER A 144 17.86 -11.45 7.63
CA SER A 144 19.04 -12.20 7.21
C SER A 144 20.25 -11.90 8.11
N ASN A 145 20.55 -10.64 8.38
CA ASN A 145 21.65 -10.23 9.25
C ASN A 145 21.51 -10.79 10.67
N ARG A 146 20.30 -10.79 11.23
CA ARG A 146 20.02 -11.30 12.58
C ARG A 146 20.12 -12.82 12.68
N THR A 147 19.59 -13.52 11.68
CA THR A 147 19.47 -15.00 11.70
C THR A 147 20.63 -15.73 11.02
N LYS A 148 21.42 -15.01 10.22
CA LYS A 148 22.48 -15.55 9.34
C LYS A 148 21.94 -16.49 8.26
N ILE A 149 20.65 -16.41 7.94
CA ILE A 149 20.04 -17.10 6.82
C ILE A 149 20.33 -16.31 5.54
N GLU A 150 20.73 -17.02 4.48
CA GLU A 150 21.00 -16.44 3.18
C GLU A 150 19.79 -15.69 2.64
N ARG A 151 20.01 -14.49 2.10
CA ARG A 151 18.99 -13.68 1.42
C ARG A 151 19.33 -13.56 -0.06
N ILE A 152 18.41 -13.98 -0.90
CA ILE A 152 18.51 -13.87 -2.36
C ILE A 152 17.55 -12.79 -2.83
N VAL A 153 18.03 -11.90 -3.70
CA VAL A 153 17.24 -10.84 -4.35
C VAL A 153 17.04 -11.24 -5.79
N LEU A 154 15.84 -11.67 -6.15
CA LEU A 154 15.50 -12.08 -7.50
C LEU A 154 15.08 -10.88 -8.35
N SER A 155 15.41 -10.91 -9.63
CA SER A 155 14.89 -9.94 -10.60
C SER A 155 13.53 -10.41 -11.10
N ARG A 156 12.59 -9.47 -11.23
CA ARG A 156 11.34 -9.77 -11.91
C ARG A 156 11.53 -9.73 -13.42
N ASP A 157 10.84 -10.62 -14.10
CA ASP A 157 10.78 -10.63 -15.55
C ASP A 157 10.10 -9.37 -16.11
N GLN A 158 10.15 -9.16 -17.42
CA GLN A 158 9.54 -7.98 -18.07
C GLN A 158 8.04 -7.89 -17.86
N ASP A 159 7.33 -9.01 -17.76
CA ASP A 159 5.89 -9.08 -17.47
C ASP A 159 5.57 -8.84 -15.98
N GLY A 160 6.57 -8.82 -15.10
CA GLY A 160 6.45 -8.66 -13.66
C GLY A 160 6.46 -9.95 -12.85
N SER A 161 6.58 -11.11 -13.49
CA SER A 161 6.65 -12.42 -12.82
C SER A 161 7.94 -12.60 -12.05
N LEU A 162 7.90 -13.42 -10.99
CA LEU A 162 9.07 -13.88 -10.27
C LEU A 162 9.47 -15.27 -10.80
N PRO A 163 10.75 -15.53 -11.13
CA PRO A 163 11.19 -16.82 -11.68
C PRO A 163 11.08 -17.94 -10.62
N LEU A 164 10.04 -18.78 -10.73
CA LEU A 164 9.76 -19.84 -9.75
C LEU A 164 10.91 -20.82 -9.59
N SER A 165 11.60 -21.14 -10.69
CA SER A 165 12.76 -22.06 -10.66
C SER A 165 13.95 -21.58 -9.82
N GLU A 166 13.99 -20.27 -9.52
CA GLU A 166 15.03 -19.66 -8.68
C GLU A 166 14.63 -19.56 -7.20
N VAL A 167 13.41 -20.01 -6.82
CA VAL A 167 12.94 -20.04 -5.45
C VAL A 167 13.24 -21.41 -4.83
N PRO A 168 14.21 -21.51 -3.88
CA PRO A 168 14.59 -22.79 -3.26
C PRO A 168 13.50 -23.34 -2.33
N ASP A 169 13.60 -24.62 -2.01
CA ASP A 169 12.77 -25.25 -0.97
C ASP A 169 13.00 -24.59 0.40
N ASN A 170 11.96 -24.57 1.25
CA ASN A 170 12.01 -23.98 2.59
C ASN A 170 12.39 -22.49 2.57
N SER A 171 11.85 -21.73 1.64
CA SER A 171 12.07 -20.29 1.53
C SER A 171 11.01 -19.47 2.26
N LEU A 172 11.43 -18.38 2.89
CA LEU A 172 10.55 -17.28 3.27
C LEU A 172 10.55 -16.25 2.12
N VAL A 173 9.45 -16.14 1.41
CA VAL A 173 9.28 -15.17 0.31
C VAL A 173 8.56 -13.93 0.83
N VAL A 174 9.15 -12.75 0.66
CA VAL A 174 8.53 -11.47 1.03
C VAL A 174 8.61 -10.52 -0.17
N VAL A 175 7.46 -10.23 -0.79
CA VAL A 175 7.41 -9.48 -2.06
C VAL A 175 6.19 -8.55 -2.12
N ASN A 176 6.30 -7.45 -2.87
CA ASN A 176 5.15 -6.63 -3.20
C ASN A 176 4.32 -7.28 -4.32
N VAL A 177 3.01 -7.10 -4.28
CA VAL A 177 2.09 -7.56 -5.33
C VAL A 177 2.05 -6.58 -6.50
N MET A 178 2.22 -5.28 -6.21
CA MET A 178 2.27 -4.21 -7.20
C MET A 178 3.38 -3.22 -6.84
N SER A 179 4.23 -2.90 -7.80
CA SER A 179 5.33 -1.96 -7.65
C SER A 179 4.81 -0.52 -7.49
N ASN A 180 5.36 0.21 -6.53
CA ASN A 180 5.10 1.64 -6.35
C ASN A 180 5.95 2.56 -7.25
N VAL A 181 6.74 1.95 -8.14
CA VAL A 181 7.54 2.66 -9.15
C VAL A 181 6.77 2.78 -10.45
N ASP A 182 6.42 1.67 -11.05
CA ASP A 182 5.86 1.59 -12.41
C ASP A 182 4.50 0.87 -12.46
N GLY A 183 3.94 0.54 -11.28
CA GLY A 183 2.67 -0.16 -11.20
C GLY A 183 2.68 -1.59 -11.73
N ARG A 184 3.87 -2.17 -11.96
CA ARG A 184 4.02 -3.55 -12.44
C ARG A 184 3.47 -4.52 -11.41
N ILE A 185 2.56 -5.37 -11.85
CA ILE A 185 1.89 -6.39 -11.02
C ILE A 185 2.72 -7.68 -11.06
N LEU A 186 2.76 -8.41 -9.96
CA LEU A 186 3.29 -9.76 -9.87
C LEU A 186 2.33 -10.72 -10.59
N GLN A 187 2.58 -10.96 -11.89
CA GLN A 187 1.63 -11.66 -12.76
C GLN A 187 1.39 -13.11 -12.35
N ASN A 188 2.43 -13.80 -11.88
CA ASN A 188 2.34 -15.19 -11.43
C ASN A 188 2.09 -15.34 -9.92
N LEU A 189 1.37 -14.38 -9.30
CA LEU A 189 1.14 -14.38 -7.84
C LEU A 189 0.58 -15.71 -7.32
N ARG A 190 -0.46 -16.26 -7.96
CA ARG A 190 -1.10 -17.51 -7.51
C ARG A 190 -0.17 -18.70 -7.64
N ASP A 191 0.52 -18.80 -8.77
CA ASP A 191 1.49 -19.87 -9.02
C ASP A 191 2.65 -19.79 -8.03
N LEU A 192 3.10 -18.58 -7.70
CA LEU A 192 4.15 -18.35 -6.70
C LEU A 192 3.71 -18.81 -5.31
N VAL A 193 2.49 -18.46 -4.86
CA VAL A 193 1.96 -18.89 -3.57
C VAL A 193 1.90 -20.41 -3.50
N GLU A 194 1.31 -21.05 -4.51
CA GLU A 194 1.21 -22.51 -4.59
C GLU A 194 2.60 -23.17 -4.61
N TYR A 195 3.51 -22.67 -5.43
CA TYR A 195 4.88 -23.19 -5.54
C TYR A 195 5.63 -23.11 -4.22
N VAL A 196 5.56 -21.96 -3.53
CA VAL A 196 6.20 -21.74 -2.23
C VAL A 196 5.68 -22.75 -1.19
N HIS A 197 4.37 -22.95 -1.12
CA HIS A 197 3.77 -23.93 -0.18
C HIS A 197 4.14 -25.38 -0.52
N GLN A 198 4.13 -25.76 -1.81
CA GLN A 198 4.58 -27.09 -2.24
C GLN A 198 6.04 -27.37 -1.85
N LYS A 199 6.85 -26.30 -1.74
CA LYS A 199 8.26 -26.33 -1.34
C LYS A 199 8.48 -26.11 0.16
N GLN A 200 7.42 -26.23 0.98
CA GLN A 200 7.47 -26.04 2.43
C GLN A 200 7.96 -24.62 2.84
N GLY A 201 7.70 -23.65 2.01
CA GLY A 201 8.03 -22.24 2.25
C GLY A 201 6.85 -21.47 2.87
N ILE A 202 7.11 -20.21 3.14
CA ILE A 202 6.17 -19.23 3.69
C ILE A 202 6.20 -17.98 2.79
N ILE A 203 5.03 -17.38 2.51
CA ILE A 203 4.94 -16.19 1.68
C ILE A 203 4.20 -15.04 2.36
N ILE A 204 4.84 -13.87 2.40
CA ILE A 204 4.31 -12.61 2.94
C ILE A 204 4.20 -11.61 1.80
N LEU A 205 3.03 -11.01 1.63
CA LEU A 205 2.71 -10.07 0.57
C LEU A 205 2.65 -8.62 1.08
N ASP A 206 3.43 -7.73 0.47
CA ASP A 206 3.20 -6.29 0.56
C ASP A 206 2.13 -5.89 -0.48
N ALA A 207 0.94 -5.63 -0.01
CA ALA A 207 -0.21 -5.25 -0.82
C ALA A 207 -0.50 -3.74 -0.80
N ALA A 208 0.46 -2.91 -0.37
CA ALA A 208 0.25 -1.48 -0.13
C ALA A 208 -0.25 -0.73 -1.37
N GLN A 209 0.15 -1.11 -2.58
CA GLN A 209 -0.29 -0.49 -3.83
C GLN A 209 -1.46 -1.22 -4.48
N THR A 210 -1.78 -2.44 -4.01
CA THR A 210 -2.74 -3.34 -4.66
C THR A 210 -4.17 -3.10 -4.20
N MET A 211 -4.36 -2.85 -2.89
CA MET A 211 -5.69 -2.85 -2.25
C MET A 211 -6.68 -1.86 -2.84
N ALA A 212 -6.22 -0.67 -3.27
CA ALA A 212 -7.12 0.39 -3.74
C ALA A 212 -7.77 0.09 -5.10
N HIS A 213 -7.00 -0.49 -6.04
CA HIS A 213 -7.42 -0.61 -7.44
C HIS A 213 -7.37 -2.04 -7.98
N HIS A 214 -6.65 -2.94 -7.30
CA HIS A 214 -6.38 -4.30 -7.76
C HIS A 214 -6.60 -5.35 -6.66
N SER A 215 -7.49 -5.09 -5.69
CA SER A 215 -7.79 -6.02 -4.58
C SER A 215 -8.22 -7.42 -5.05
N TYR A 216 -8.80 -7.53 -6.25
CA TYR A 216 -9.19 -8.80 -6.85
C TYR A 216 -8.01 -9.78 -7.04
N LEU A 217 -6.78 -9.29 -7.12
CA LEU A 217 -5.57 -10.12 -7.18
C LEU A 217 -5.31 -10.88 -5.87
N LEU A 218 -5.79 -10.32 -4.76
CA LEU A 218 -5.62 -10.88 -3.41
C LEU A 218 -6.79 -11.76 -2.98
N GLU A 219 -7.89 -11.76 -3.73
CA GLU A 219 -9.06 -12.58 -3.42
C GLU A 219 -8.70 -14.07 -3.40
N GLN A 220 -9.06 -14.75 -2.30
CA GLN A 220 -8.79 -16.19 -2.13
C GLN A 220 -7.31 -16.56 -2.27
N THR A 221 -6.38 -15.60 -2.11
CA THR A 221 -4.96 -15.96 -2.02
C THR A 221 -4.71 -16.73 -0.73
N GLU A 222 -3.91 -17.77 -0.81
CA GLU A 222 -3.52 -18.57 0.35
C GLU A 222 -2.21 -18.09 0.98
N ALA A 223 -1.80 -16.85 0.71
CA ALA A 223 -0.60 -16.28 1.32
C ALA A 223 -0.65 -16.30 2.85
N ASP A 224 0.49 -16.51 3.49
CA ASP A 224 0.59 -16.62 4.95
C ASP A 224 0.38 -15.30 5.67
N ALA A 225 0.73 -14.18 5.02
CA ALA A 225 0.35 -12.84 5.49
C ALA A 225 0.21 -11.84 4.33
N ILE A 226 -0.72 -10.89 4.48
CA ILE A 226 -0.93 -9.77 3.58
C ILE A 226 -0.86 -8.49 4.41
N CYS A 227 0.02 -7.55 4.03
CA CYS A 227 0.19 -6.29 4.72
C CYS A 227 -0.12 -5.11 3.80
N PHE A 228 -0.92 -4.15 4.28
CA PHE A 228 -1.19 -2.92 3.54
C PHE A 228 -1.43 -1.72 4.47
N SER A 229 -1.60 -0.53 3.90
CA SER A 229 -1.85 0.72 4.64
C SER A 229 -3.14 1.39 4.21
N GLY A 230 -3.96 1.79 5.18
CA GLY A 230 -5.23 2.49 4.96
C GLY A 230 -5.06 3.80 4.17
N HIS A 231 -3.99 4.57 4.44
CA HIS A 231 -3.75 5.83 3.74
C HIS A 231 -3.50 5.70 2.23
N LYS A 232 -3.40 4.49 1.70
CA LYS A 232 -3.33 4.22 0.25
C LYS A 232 -4.62 3.60 -0.29
N VAL A 233 -5.58 3.33 0.58
CA VAL A 233 -6.88 2.70 0.26
C VAL A 233 -8.03 3.66 0.59
N TYR A 234 -7.82 4.97 0.40
CA TYR A 234 -8.81 6.03 0.69
C TYR A 234 -9.25 6.13 2.16
N ALA A 235 -8.55 5.44 3.07
CA ALA A 235 -8.80 5.42 4.50
C ALA A 235 -7.79 6.30 5.28
N PRO A 236 -8.00 6.54 6.59
CA PRO A 236 -7.00 7.15 7.45
C PRO A 236 -5.70 6.37 7.53
N SER A 237 -4.70 6.96 8.19
CA SER A 237 -3.37 6.37 8.32
C SER A 237 -3.37 5.28 9.38
N LEU A 238 -3.46 4.03 8.96
CA LEU A 238 -3.27 2.83 9.78
C LEU A 238 -2.66 1.73 8.92
N GLY A 239 -2.08 0.71 9.55
CA GLY A 239 -1.65 -0.53 8.90
C GLY A 239 -2.66 -1.64 9.11
N VAL A 240 -2.75 -2.54 8.16
CA VAL A 240 -3.54 -3.77 8.25
C VAL A 240 -2.63 -4.96 7.97
N MET A 241 -2.75 -5.97 8.80
CA MET A 241 -2.14 -7.28 8.63
C MET A 241 -3.25 -8.33 8.61
N ILE A 242 -3.35 -9.09 7.54
CA ILE A 242 -4.22 -10.26 7.44
C ILE A 242 -3.28 -11.46 7.48
N VAL A 243 -3.39 -12.28 8.53
CA VAL A 243 -2.41 -13.31 8.85
C VAL A 243 -3.09 -14.67 8.92
N HIS A 244 -2.51 -15.67 8.24
CA HIS A 244 -2.93 -17.05 8.36
C HIS A 244 -2.63 -17.57 9.77
N ARG A 245 -3.61 -18.23 10.41
CA ARG A 245 -3.49 -18.67 11.81
C ARG A 245 -2.33 -19.62 12.04
N GLY A 246 -1.98 -20.44 11.06
CA GLY A 246 -0.84 -21.35 11.13
C GLY A 246 0.52 -20.65 11.24
N LEU A 247 0.63 -19.39 10.79
CA LEU A 247 1.88 -18.64 10.90
C LEU A 247 2.24 -18.30 12.36
N VAL A 248 1.25 -18.20 13.24
CA VAL A 248 1.43 -17.78 14.65
C VAL A 248 2.33 -18.74 15.43
N GLU A 249 2.32 -20.02 15.11
CA GLU A 249 3.18 -20.99 15.77
C GLU A 249 4.68 -20.69 15.57
N TYR A 250 5.06 -19.98 14.50
CA TYR A 250 6.45 -19.60 14.19
C TYR A 250 6.84 -18.23 14.74
N LEU A 251 5.96 -17.58 15.51
CA LEU A 251 6.23 -16.24 16.05
C LEU A 251 6.64 -16.30 17.52
N ASN A 252 7.58 -15.46 17.88
CA ASN A 252 7.99 -15.20 19.27
C ASN A 252 7.66 -13.75 19.60
N PRO A 253 6.59 -13.47 20.39
CA PRO A 253 6.19 -12.11 20.71
C PRO A 253 7.31 -11.37 21.43
N THR A 254 7.75 -10.25 20.89
CA THR A 254 8.83 -9.42 21.45
C THR A 254 8.38 -8.02 21.82
N PHE A 255 7.19 -7.62 21.36
CA PHE A 255 6.61 -6.31 21.62
C PHE A 255 5.32 -6.49 22.42
N LEU A 256 5.41 -6.31 23.74
CA LEU A 256 4.34 -6.59 24.68
C LEU A 256 3.79 -5.31 25.29
N GLY A 257 2.50 -5.29 25.65
CA GLY A 257 1.85 -4.15 26.25
C GLY A 257 0.43 -4.38 26.72
N GLY A 258 -0.25 -3.31 27.09
CA GLY A 258 -1.66 -3.36 27.47
C GLY A 258 -2.51 -3.95 26.35
N GLY A 259 -3.57 -4.70 26.68
CA GLY A 259 -4.42 -5.37 25.70
C GLY A 259 -4.04 -6.82 25.38
N MET A 260 -2.80 -7.22 25.61
CA MET A 260 -2.25 -8.50 25.21
C MET A 260 -2.27 -9.59 26.30
N VAL A 261 -2.67 -9.27 27.51
CA VAL A 261 -2.64 -10.18 28.64
C VAL A 261 -4.00 -10.26 29.33
N ASP A 262 -4.38 -11.45 29.78
CA ASP A 262 -5.57 -11.67 30.62
C ASP A 262 -5.20 -11.52 32.10
N ASP A 263 -3.95 -11.87 32.49
CA ASP A 263 -3.40 -11.70 33.82
C ASP A 263 -1.90 -11.50 33.79
N VAL A 264 -1.34 -10.83 34.82
CA VAL A 264 0.08 -10.59 34.98
C VAL A 264 0.44 -10.51 36.47
N ASP A 265 1.43 -11.28 36.88
CA ASP A 265 2.05 -11.16 38.18
C ASP A 265 3.49 -10.57 38.10
N LYS A 266 4.23 -10.63 39.20
CA LYS A 266 5.60 -10.06 39.28
C LYS A 266 6.57 -10.69 38.25
N ASN A 267 6.39 -11.96 37.89
CA ASN A 267 7.38 -12.74 37.13
C ASN A 267 6.81 -13.41 35.88
N THR A 268 5.47 -13.56 35.79
CA THR A 268 4.78 -14.27 34.70
C THR A 268 3.57 -13.51 34.20
N TYR A 269 3.11 -13.84 33.01
CA TYR A 269 1.88 -13.32 32.45
C TYR A 269 1.11 -14.41 31.67
N LEU A 270 -0.21 -14.24 31.61
CA LEU A 270 -1.10 -15.07 30.80
C LEU A 270 -1.47 -14.27 29.54
N PRO A 271 -0.99 -14.68 28.35
CA PRO A 271 -1.24 -13.93 27.12
C PRO A 271 -2.67 -14.10 26.59
N SER A 272 -3.34 -13.02 26.22
CA SER A 272 -4.68 -13.06 25.62
C SER A 272 -4.68 -13.67 24.22
N PHE A 273 -3.60 -13.50 23.45
CA PHE A 273 -3.51 -13.98 22.06
C PHE A 273 -3.44 -15.51 21.91
N GLU A 274 -3.32 -16.27 22.99
CA GLU A 274 -3.49 -17.72 22.97
C GLU A 274 -4.96 -18.14 22.80
N HIS A 275 -5.91 -17.23 23.10
CA HIS A 275 -7.32 -17.46 22.79
C HIS A 275 -7.61 -17.18 21.32
N GLN A 276 -8.33 -18.09 20.67
CA GLN A 276 -8.62 -18.05 19.23
C GLN A 276 -9.37 -16.78 18.79
N ASP A 277 -10.22 -16.23 19.63
CA ASP A 277 -11.00 -15.02 19.41
C ASP A 277 -10.20 -13.73 19.66
N LYS A 278 -9.07 -13.82 20.37
CA LYS A 278 -8.18 -12.69 20.69
C LYS A 278 -6.81 -12.78 20.02
N ILE A 279 -6.59 -13.67 19.10
CA ILE A 279 -5.29 -13.90 18.42
C ILE A 279 -4.73 -12.62 17.79
N HIS A 280 -5.58 -11.70 17.37
CA HIS A 280 -5.17 -10.40 16.81
C HIS A 280 -4.36 -9.54 17.80
N THR A 281 -4.57 -9.71 19.12
CA THR A 281 -3.85 -8.94 20.13
C THR A 281 -2.35 -9.21 20.14
N LEU A 282 -1.89 -10.29 19.49
CA LEU A 282 -0.47 -10.56 19.24
C LEU A 282 0.27 -9.38 18.59
N PHE A 283 -0.42 -8.62 17.76
CA PHE A 283 0.15 -7.50 17.00
C PHE A 283 -0.43 -6.14 17.40
N GLU A 284 -1.31 -6.08 18.40
CA GLU A 284 -2.04 -4.87 18.81
C GLU A 284 -1.74 -4.47 20.28
N PRO A 285 -0.47 -4.29 20.67
CA PRO A 285 -0.16 -3.79 22.00
C PRO A 285 -0.59 -2.33 22.18
N GLY A 286 -1.23 -2.04 23.31
CA GLY A 286 -1.66 -0.69 23.66
C GLY A 286 -3.02 -0.27 23.10
N LEU A 287 -3.28 1.04 23.17
CA LEU A 287 -4.52 1.62 22.64
C LEU A 287 -4.48 1.65 21.12
N GLN A 288 -5.51 1.12 20.48
CA GLN A 288 -5.64 1.13 19.03
C GLN A 288 -6.30 2.41 18.51
N SER A 289 -6.10 2.72 17.23
CA SER A 289 -6.71 3.87 16.54
C SER A 289 -8.14 3.54 16.13
N TRP A 290 -9.05 3.44 17.13
CA TRP A 290 -10.42 2.95 16.93
C TRP A 290 -11.18 3.72 15.85
N GLY A 291 -11.06 5.06 15.82
CA GLY A 291 -11.71 5.89 14.81
C GLY A 291 -11.24 5.61 13.40
N GLU A 292 -9.93 5.43 13.25
CA GLU A 292 -9.28 5.12 11.97
C GLU A 292 -9.66 3.73 11.47
N ILE A 293 -9.78 2.76 12.37
CA ILE A 293 -10.24 1.39 12.04
C ILE A 293 -11.69 1.43 11.55
N ILE A 294 -12.57 2.15 12.24
CA ILE A 294 -13.97 2.31 11.83
C ILE A 294 -14.09 3.06 10.50
N ALA A 295 -13.26 4.07 10.27
CA ALA A 295 -13.25 4.79 9.01
C ALA A 295 -12.64 3.99 7.84
N LEU A 296 -11.82 2.98 8.11
CA LEU A 296 -11.39 2.02 7.09
C LEU A 296 -12.57 1.18 6.57
N ASP A 297 -13.48 0.76 7.43
CA ASP A 297 -14.69 0.05 7.03
C ASP A 297 -15.54 0.86 6.04
N GLU A 298 -15.70 2.17 6.31
CA GLU A 298 -16.39 3.09 5.41
C GLU A 298 -15.64 3.22 4.06
N SER A 299 -14.30 3.20 4.08
CA SER A 299 -13.53 3.21 2.84
C SER A 299 -13.73 1.97 1.99
N LEU A 300 -13.77 0.78 2.60
CA LEU A 300 -14.08 -0.47 1.89
C LEU A 300 -15.48 -0.44 1.29
N THR A 301 -16.46 0.01 2.07
CA THR A 301 -17.85 0.19 1.61
C THR A 301 -17.92 1.15 0.42
N TRP A 302 -17.22 2.30 0.49
CA TRP A 302 -17.15 3.26 -0.60
C TRP A 302 -16.54 2.65 -1.87
N LEU A 303 -15.44 1.88 -1.75
CA LEU A 303 -14.79 1.20 -2.87
C LEU A 303 -15.71 0.15 -3.53
N GLU A 304 -16.46 -0.60 -2.75
CA GLU A 304 -17.44 -1.58 -3.25
C GLU A 304 -18.58 -0.92 -4.01
N GLN A 305 -18.99 0.28 -3.59
CA GLN A 305 -20.10 1.03 -4.17
C GLN A 305 -19.69 1.89 -5.38
N LEU A 306 -18.40 1.97 -5.72
CA LEU A 306 -17.95 2.75 -6.87
C LEU A 306 -18.59 2.27 -8.17
N PRO A 307 -19.23 3.19 -8.93
CA PRO A 307 -19.78 2.88 -10.24
C PRO A 307 -18.71 2.34 -11.20
N GLN A 308 -19.13 1.48 -12.12
CA GLN A 308 -18.22 0.98 -13.15
C GLN A 308 -17.65 2.12 -14.00
N SER A 309 -18.44 3.16 -14.27
CA SER A 309 -18.01 4.35 -15.01
C SER A 309 -16.82 5.06 -14.35
N THR A 310 -16.73 5.08 -13.00
CA THR A 310 -15.58 5.64 -12.28
C THR A 310 -14.32 4.78 -12.50
N LYS A 311 -14.47 3.47 -12.51
CA LYS A 311 -13.37 2.53 -12.79
C LYS A 311 -12.90 2.65 -14.23
N ASP A 312 -13.84 2.78 -15.17
CA ASP A 312 -13.57 2.97 -16.60
C ASP A 312 -12.89 4.32 -16.87
N ASN A 313 -13.30 5.39 -16.18
CA ASN A 313 -12.63 6.69 -16.26
C ASN A 313 -11.17 6.60 -15.78
N LEU A 314 -10.88 5.96 -14.64
CA LEU A 314 -9.51 5.77 -14.17
C LEU A 314 -8.67 4.98 -15.17
N LYS A 315 -9.25 3.95 -15.79
CA LYS A 315 -8.60 3.17 -16.83
C LYS A 315 -8.29 4.05 -18.05
N GLY A 316 -9.26 4.82 -18.56
CA GLY A 316 -9.08 5.76 -19.68
C GLY A 316 -8.01 6.81 -19.39
N CYS A 317 -8.00 7.40 -18.18
CA CYS A 317 -6.95 8.31 -17.72
C CYS A 317 -5.56 7.64 -17.77
N SER A 318 -5.48 6.40 -17.31
CA SER A 318 -4.23 5.63 -17.30
C SER A 318 -3.72 5.34 -18.70
N GLU A 319 -4.59 4.89 -19.61
CA GLU A 319 -4.26 4.59 -21.00
C GLU A 319 -3.79 5.85 -21.74
N LYS A 320 -4.51 6.95 -21.60
CA LYS A 320 -4.18 8.25 -22.19
C LYS A 320 -2.83 8.79 -21.74
N LEU A 321 -2.55 8.71 -20.44
CA LEU A 321 -1.25 9.16 -19.89
C LEU A 321 -0.11 8.27 -20.37
N PHE A 322 -0.31 6.95 -20.40
CA PHE A 322 0.69 5.99 -20.88
C PHE A 322 1.04 6.23 -22.36
N GLU A 323 0.03 6.40 -23.22
CA GLU A 323 0.23 6.67 -24.63
C GLU A 323 1.11 7.93 -24.85
N PHE A 324 0.81 9.00 -24.12
CA PHE A 324 1.61 10.22 -24.18
C PHE A 324 3.04 10.02 -23.69
N LEU A 325 3.22 9.47 -22.50
CA LEU A 325 4.55 9.32 -21.88
C LEU A 325 5.46 8.38 -22.68
N SER A 326 4.89 7.29 -23.23
CA SER A 326 5.65 6.30 -23.99
C SER A 326 6.01 6.75 -25.42
N SER A 327 5.25 7.69 -25.98
CA SER A 327 5.48 8.20 -27.35
C SER A 327 6.34 9.48 -27.40
N HIS A 328 6.53 10.16 -26.28
CA HIS A 328 7.24 11.44 -26.26
C HIS A 328 8.76 11.25 -26.35
N PRO A 329 9.45 11.91 -27.33
CA PRO A 329 10.84 11.58 -27.67
C PRO A 329 11.89 11.93 -26.58
N LYS A 330 11.55 12.81 -25.63
CA LYS A 330 12.46 13.24 -24.55
C LYS A 330 12.08 12.70 -23.17
N ILE A 331 10.94 12.00 -23.08
CA ILE A 331 10.47 11.42 -21.82
C ILE A 331 10.88 9.96 -21.75
N HIS A 332 11.61 9.60 -20.71
CA HIS A 332 11.99 8.23 -20.42
C HIS A 332 11.02 7.64 -19.39
N CYS A 333 9.94 7.03 -19.88
CA CYS A 333 8.94 6.37 -19.05
C CYS A 333 9.40 4.96 -18.67
N LEU A 334 9.32 4.61 -17.38
CA LEU A 334 9.69 3.27 -16.88
C LEU A 334 8.58 2.24 -17.07
N ASN A 335 7.36 2.69 -17.33
CA ASN A 335 6.21 1.81 -17.52
C ASN A 335 6.28 1.10 -18.87
N HIS A 336 5.93 -0.19 -18.87
CA HIS A 336 5.77 -1.00 -20.09
C HIS A 336 4.31 -1.11 -20.55
N HIS A 337 3.36 -0.73 -19.69
CA HIS A 337 1.92 -0.72 -19.96
C HIS A 337 1.22 0.34 -19.10
N ALA A 338 -0.02 0.64 -19.43
CA ALA A 338 -0.85 1.55 -18.66
C ALA A 338 -1.05 1.04 -17.23
N SER A 339 -0.97 1.94 -16.25
CA SER A 339 -1.10 1.66 -14.84
C SER A 339 -1.66 2.89 -14.11
N THR A 340 -2.00 2.76 -12.84
CA THR A 340 -2.32 3.89 -11.97
C THR A 340 -1.07 4.60 -11.41
N VAL A 341 0.11 4.06 -11.64
CA VAL A 341 1.40 4.62 -11.19
C VAL A 341 2.35 4.74 -12.37
N PHE A 342 2.80 5.94 -12.66
CA PHE A 342 3.74 6.24 -13.74
C PHE A 342 5.00 6.89 -13.18
N THR A 343 6.14 6.44 -13.65
CA THR A 343 7.44 7.00 -13.27
C THR A 343 8.27 7.31 -14.52
N PHE A 344 8.81 8.53 -14.58
CA PHE A 344 9.59 8.97 -15.71
C PHE A 344 10.61 10.06 -15.34
N TYR A 345 11.53 10.34 -16.24
CA TYR A 345 12.35 11.53 -16.23
C TYR A 345 12.40 12.15 -17.63
N ILE A 346 12.82 13.41 -17.73
CA ILE A 346 12.94 14.13 -18.98
C ILE A 346 14.42 14.51 -19.18
N ASP A 347 14.94 14.33 -20.40
CA ASP A 347 16.33 14.67 -20.72
C ASP A 347 16.69 16.10 -20.32
N HIS A 348 17.78 16.23 -19.59
CA HIS A 348 18.33 17.51 -19.13
C HIS A 348 17.44 18.33 -18.20
N ILE A 349 16.37 17.75 -17.65
CA ILE A 349 15.47 18.38 -16.70
C ILE A 349 15.66 17.75 -15.32
N ASP A 350 15.93 18.58 -14.31
CA ASP A 350 15.93 18.12 -12.92
C ASP A 350 14.49 17.81 -12.46
N SER A 351 14.27 16.59 -11.98
CA SER A 351 12.93 16.12 -11.59
C SER A 351 12.35 16.86 -10.38
N HIS A 352 13.19 17.33 -9.45
CA HIS A 352 12.71 18.11 -8.31
C HIS A 352 12.23 19.48 -8.75
N LEU A 353 12.97 20.14 -9.66
CA LEU A 353 12.57 21.44 -10.24
C LEU A 353 11.31 21.30 -11.09
N LEU A 354 11.15 20.19 -11.82
CA LEU A 354 9.93 19.92 -12.57
C LEU A 354 8.72 19.73 -11.63
N ALA A 355 8.88 19.02 -10.52
CA ALA A 355 7.82 18.85 -9.54
C ALA A 355 7.40 20.19 -8.89
N GLU A 356 8.36 21.08 -8.58
CA GLU A 356 8.08 22.43 -8.09
C GLU A 356 7.30 23.26 -9.12
N ALA A 357 7.74 23.25 -10.38
CA ALA A 357 7.08 24.01 -11.45
C ALA A 357 5.65 23.50 -11.74
N LEU A 358 5.42 22.18 -11.63
CA LEU A 358 4.08 21.60 -11.73
C LEU A 358 3.21 22.02 -10.53
N SER A 359 3.78 22.05 -9.32
CA SER A 359 3.09 22.51 -8.11
C SER A 359 2.67 23.98 -8.21
N ASP A 360 3.50 24.86 -8.78
CA ASP A 360 3.16 26.27 -9.03
C ASP A 360 1.93 26.40 -9.97
N GLN A 361 1.66 25.38 -10.79
CA GLN A 361 0.47 25.26 -11.65
C GLN A 361 -0.69 24.48 -11.01
N GLY A 362 -0.61 24.16 -9.72
CA GLY A 362 -1.63 23.40 -8.98
C GLY A 362 -1.59 21.89 -9.22
N ILE A 363 -0.55 21.35 -9.87
CA ILE A 363 -0.41 19.92 -10.16
C ILE A 363 0.57 19.28 -9.15
N MET A 364 0.07 18.44 -8.28
CA MET A 364 0.81 17.80 -7.21
C MET A 364 1.31 16.43 -7.66
N VAL A 365 2.62 16.29 -7.83
CA VAL A 365 3.32 15.05 -8.19
C VAL A 365 4.45 14.79 -7.20
N ARG A 366 5.04 13.60 -7.26
CA ARG A 366 6.20 13.26 -6.43
C ARG A 366 7.48 13.20 -7.25
N SER A 367 8.61 13.57 -6.63
CA SER A 367 9.94 13.42 -7.21
C SER A 367 10.89 12.64 -6.30
N GLY A 368 11.90 11.98 -6.88
CA GLY A 368 12.94 11.22 -6.17
C GLY A 368 12.98 9.73 -6.49
N TYR A 369 13.30 8.88 -5.49
CA TYR A 369 13.46 7.42 -5.65
C TYR A 369 12.34 6.61 -4.96
N PHE A 370 11.29 7.23 -4.43
CA PHE A 370 10.04 6.63 -3.92
C PHE A 370 10.23 5.47 -2.94
N CYS A 371 11.31 5.50 -2.13
CA CYS A 371 11.71 4.44 -1.21
C CYS A 371 12.03 3.10 -1.91
N VAL A 372 12.55 3.14 -3.16
CA VAL A 372 13.00 1.99 -3.94
C VAL A 372 14.43 2.24 -4.47
N HIS A 373 15.31 2.68 -3.57
CA HIS A 373 16.66 3.13 -3.92
C HIS A 373 17.51 2.04 -4.57
N TYR A 374 17.43 0.79 -4.07
CA TYR A 374 18.21 -0.30 -4.64
C TYR A 374 17.94 -0.47 -6.13
N TYR A 375 16.67 -0.52 -6.54
CA TYR A 375 16.30 -0.72 -7.93
C TYR A 375 16.64 0.49 -8.81
N LEU A 376 16.21 1.69 -8.37
CA LEU A 376 16.31 2.89 -9.19
C LEU A 376 17.72 3.47 -9.26
N ASP A 377 18.39 3.60 -8.12
CA ASP A 377 19.71 4.24 -8.01
C ASP A 377 20.86 3.25 -8.21
N HIS A 378 20.86 2.12 -7.48
CA HIS A 378 21.99 1.19 -7.54
C HIS A 378 21.95 0.25 -8.75
N LYS A 379 20.79 -0.33 -9.09
CA LYS A 379 20.65 -1.29 -10.19
C LYS A 379 20.52 -0.59 -11.55
N LEU A 380 19.56 0.31 -11.71
CA LEU A 380 19.31 1.02 -12.96
C LEU A 380 20.15 2.28 -13.14
N LYS A 381 20.75 2.81 -12.08
CA LYS A 381 21.59 4.03 -12.07
C LYS A 381 20.88 5.25 -12.69
N LEU A 382 19.60 5.39 -12.37
CA LEU A 382 18.77 6.47 -12.88
C LEU A 382 18.92 7.73 -12.02
N PRO A 383 18.71 8.93 -12.59
CA PRO A 383 18.59 10.16 -11.80
C PRO A 383 17.31 10.11 -10.96
N PRO A 384 17.08 11.07 -10.02
CA PRO A 384 15.77 11.26 -9.42
C PRO A 384 14.68 11.39 -10.48
N LEU A 385 13.51 10.82 -10.23
CA LEU A 385 12.41 10.67 -11.19
C LEU A 385 11.19 11.47 -10.76
N ILE A 386 10.26 11.70 -11.68
CA ILE A 386 8.88 12.13 -11.39
C ILE A 386 8.00 10.89 -11.28
N ARG A 387 7.10 10.89 -10.29
CA ARG A 387 6.03 9.91 -10.21
C ARG A 387 4.67 10.61 -10.25
N VAL A 388 3.85 10.22 -11.18
CA VAL A 388 2.43 10.57 -11.30
C VAL A 388 1.62 9.33 -10.89
N SER A 389 0.77 9.46 -9.89
CA SER A 389 -0.07 8.35 -9.48
C SER A 389 -1.53 8.77 -9.34
N LEU A 390 -2.36 8.06 -10.09
CA LEU A 390 -3.78 8.34 -10.26
C LEU A 390 -4.61 7.73 -9.14
N GLY A 391 -5.76 8.34 -8.88
CA GLY A 391 -6.79 7.82 -8.02
C GLY A 391 -8.17 8.03 -8.64
N TYR A 392 -9.20 7.52 -8.00
CA TYR A 392 -10.59 7.64 -8.49
C TYR A 392 -11.11 9.08 -8.56
N GLN A 393 -10.43 10.04 -7.91
CA GLN A 393 -10.76 11.47 -8.00
C GLN A 393 -10.35 12.11 -9.32
N ASN A 394 -9.41 11.50 -10.08
CA ASN A 394 -8.83 12.12 -11.26
C ASN A 394 -9.74 12.00 -12.49
N THR A 395 -9.65 13.01 -13.36
CA THR A 395 -10.44 13.14 -14.58
C THR A 395 -9.56 13.22 -15.81
N GLU A 396 -10.13 12.94 -16.99
CA GLU A 396 -9.40 13.09 -18.26
C GLU A 396 -8.91 14.52 -18.52
N SER A 397 -9.70 15.53 -18.10
CA SER A 397 -9.30 16.94 -18.24
C SER A 397 -8.07 17.29 -17.41
N GLU A 398 -7.89 16.66 -16.24
CA GLU A 398 -6.69 16.80 -15.42
C GLU A 398 -5.46 16.17 -16.10
N ILE A 399 -5.64 15.02 -16.77
CA ILE A 399 -4.59 14.39 -17.58
C ILE A 399 -4.22 15.28 -18.76
N ASP A 400 -5.19 15.85 -19.46
CA ASP A 400 -4.96 16.76 -20.58
C ASP A 400 -4.14 18.01 -20.15
N ARG A 401 -4.44 18.52 -18.96
CA ARG A 401 -3.68 19.66 -18.41
C ARG A 401 -2.22 19.29 -18.12
N LEU A 402 -1.96 18.13 -17.51
CA LEU A 402 -0.61 17.62 -17.30
C LEU A 402 0.13 17.43 -18.64
N ILE A 403 -0.50 16.76 -19.61
CA ILE A 403 0.07 16.52 -20.95
C ILE A 403 0.40 17.85 -21.64
N LYS A 404 -0.49 18.84 -21.58
CA LYS A 404 -0.27 20.16 -22.19
C LYS A 404 0.97 20.86 -21.64
N ILE A 405 1.27 20.68 -20.34
CA ILE A 405 2.48 21.23 -19.74
C ILE A 405 3.71 20.43 -20.18
N LEU A 406 3.64 19.09 -20.10
CA LEU A 406 4.77 18.23 -20.45
C LEU A 406 5.19 18.35 -21.93
N LYS A 407 4.24 18.65 -22.84
CA LYS A 407 4.54 18.93 -24.28
C LYS A 407 5.45 20.13 -24.52
N LYS A 408 5.69 20.99 -23.51
CA LYS A 408 6.58 22.16 -23.64
C LYS A 408 8.07 21.79 -23.50
N PHE A 409 8.38 20.58 -23.10
CA PHE A 409 9.73 20.08 -22.91
C PHE A 409 10.15 19.14 -24.04
#